data_9bd1f915dd520ba0c67f38c5b0d2095d
#
_entry.id   9bd1f915dd520ba0c67f38c5b0d2095d
#
_cell.length_a   1.000
_cell.length_b   1.000
_cell.length_c   1.000
_cell.angle_alpha   90.00
_cell.angle_beta   90.00
_cell.angle_gamma   90.00
#
_symmetry.space_group_name_H-M   'P 1'
#
loop_
_entity.id
_entity.type
_entity.pdbx_description
1 polymer ?
#
loop_
_entity_poly.entity_id
_entity_poly.type
_entity_poly.pdbx_seq_one_letter_code
_entity_poly.pdbx_strand_id
1 'polypeptide(L)' 'NGNRSLMLVTALNPHIGYENAAKIAKHAHKEGLTLKEAALQSGLLTEEQFNEIVDPKKMIAPKE' A
#
# COMPACT_ATOMS: atom_id res chain seq x y z
N ASN A 1 -6.66 12.20 4.08
CA ASN A 1 -6.64 12.91 2.91
C ASN A 1 -5.80 12.21 1.88
N GLY A 2 -5.68 12.82 0.74
CA GLY A 2 -5.12 12.13 -0.40
C GLY A 2 -3.70 11.62 -0.23
N ASN A 3 -2.97 12.20 0.68
CA ASN A 3 -1.56 11.83 0.81
C ASN A 3 -1.32 10.45 1.38
N ARG A 4 -2.32 9.88 2.00
CA ARG A 4 -2.16 8.55 2.55
C ARG A 4 -1.88 7.51 1.50
N SER A 5 -2.60 7.58 0.37
CA SER A 5 -2.38 6.63 -0.70
C SER A 5 -0.97 6.72 -1.25
N LEU A 6 -0.46 7.94 -1.39
CA LEU A 6 0.89 8.12 -1.89
C LEU A 6 1.92 7.53 -0.93
N MET A 7 1.70 7.71 0.36
CA MET A 7 2.62 7.15 1.34
C MET A 7 2.65 5.63 1.27
N LEU A 8 1.48 5.03 1.12
CA LEU A 8 1.42 3.57 1.03
C LEU A 8 2.10 3.06 -0.22
N VAL A 9 1.88 3.72 -1.35
CA VAL A 9 2.54 3.33 -2.59
C VAL A 9 4.04 3.45 -2.44
N THR A 10 4.49 4.53 -1.83
CA THR A 10 5.92 4.73 -1.62
C THR A 10 6.51 3.64 -0.74
N ALA A 11 5.78 3.22 0.28
CA ALA A 11 6.24 2.17 1.17
C ALA A 11 6.34 0.84 0.43
N LEU A 12 5.43 0.59 -0.50
CA LEU A 12 5.42 -0.67 -1.24
C LEU A 12 6.47 -0.73 -2.34
N ASN A 13 6.85 0.43 -2.86
CA ASN A 13 7.79 0.50 -3.98
C ASN A 13 9.02 -0.38 -3.84
N PRO A 14 9.78 -0.29 -2.75
CA PRO A 14 11.02 -1.08 -2.64
C PRO A 14 10.78 -2.57 -2.52
N HIS A 15 9.53 -2.98 -2.31
CA HIS A 15 9.22 -4.39 -2.12
C HIS A 15 8.65 -5.03 -3.38
N ILE A 16 7.81 -4.31 -4.09
CA ILE A 16 7.14 -4.89 -5.26
C ILE A 16 7.38 -4.10 -6.54
N GLY A 17 8.02 -2.95 -6.44
CA GLY A 17 8.29 -2.14 -7.60
C GLY A 17 7.20 -1.13 -7.88
N TYR A 18 7.59 -0.05 -8.52
CA TYR A 18 6.66 1.06 -8.78
C TYR A 18 5.47 0.61 -9.63
N GLU A 19 5.74 -0.18 -10.66
CA GLU A 19 4.68 -0.61 -11.57
C GLU A 19 3.60 -1.39 -10.83
N ASN A 20 4.02 -2.31 -10.00
CA ASN A 20 3.07 -3.13 -9.25
C ASN A 20 2.34 -2.29 -8.23
N ALA A 21 3.05 -1.39 -7.56
CA ALA A 21 2.40 -0.50 -6.59
C ALA A 21 1.37 0.37 -7.27
N ALA A 22 1.68 0.87 -8.46
CA ALA A 22 0.75 1.69 -9.21
C ALA A 22 -0.47 0.89 -9.63
N LYS A 23 -0.26 -0.35 -10.03
CA LYS A 23 -1.38 -1.21 -10.42
C LYS A 23 -2.32 -1.45 -9.24
N ILE A 24 -1.75 -1.68 -8.08
CA ILE A 24 -2.54 -1.90 -6.88
C ILE A 24 -3.35 -0.65 -6.56
N ALA A 25 -2.72 0.51 -6.61
CA ALA A 25 -3.42 1.76 -6.33
C ALA A 25 -4.55 2.00 -7.32
N LYS A 26 -4.28 1.72 -8.58
CA LYS A 26 -5.28 1.88 -9.63
C LYS A 26 -6.46 0.95 -9.40
N HIS A 27 -6.16 -0.30 -9.08
CA HIS A 27 -7.19 -1.29 -8.84
C HIS A 27 -8.04 -0.88 -7.64
N ALA A 28 -7.40 -0.41 -6.58
CA ALA A 28 -8.11 0.02 -5.39
C ALA A 28 -9.08 1.14 -5.73
N HIS A 29 -8.61 2.12 -6.49
CA HIS A 29 -9.44 3.24 -6.87
C HIS A 29 -10.61 2.81 -7.74
N LYS A 30 -10.33 1.94 -8.70
CA LYS A 30 -11.32 1.49 -9.66
C LYS A 30 -12.42 0.69 -8.98
N GLU A 31 -12.05 -0.18 -8.06
CA GLU A 31 -13.00 -1.08 -7.42
C GLU A 31 -13.55 -0.53 -6.11
N GLY A 32 -13.08 0.63 -5.69
CA GLY A 32 -13.51 1.19 -4.42
C GLY A 32 -12.97 0.41 -3.23
N LEU A 33 -11.79 -0.14 -3.36
CA LEU A 33 -11.17 -0.93 -2.31
C LEU A 33 -10.13 -0.12 -1.56
N THR A 34 -9.77 -0.59 -0.37
CA THR A 34 -8.61 -0.03 0.30
C THR A 34 -7.36 -0.55 -0.40
N LEU A 35 -6.25 0.13 -0.18
CA LEU A 35 -5.00 -0.29 -0.78
C LEU A 35 -4.63 -1.68 -0.30
N LYS A 36 -4.90 -1.98 0.97
CA LYS A 36 -4.62 -3.30 1.51
C LYS A 36 -5.42 -4.37 0.78
N GLU A 37 -6.71 -4.12 0.58
CA GLU A 37 -7.55 -5.08 -0.11
C GLU A 37 -7.07 -5.32 -1.52
N ALA A 38 -6.73 -4.24 -2.21
CA ALA A 38 -6.25 -4.36 -3.58
C ALA A 38 -4.93 -5.12 -3.63
N ALA A 39 -4.04 -4.85 -2.69
CA ALA A 39 -2.76 -5.53 -2.65
C ALA A 39 -2.94 -7.02 -2.43
N LEU A 40 -3.83 -7.38 -1.53
CA LEU A 40 -4.08 -8.80 -1.25
C LEU A 40 -4.70 -9.49 -2.47
N GLN A 41 -5.61 -8.80 -3.14
CA GLN A 41 -6.24 -9.36 -4.32
C GLN A 41 -5.27 -9.53 -5.47
N SER A 42 -4.28 -8.67 -5.54
CA SER A 42 -3.29 -8.74 -6.62
C SER A 42 -2.42 -9.99 -6.51
N GLY A 43 -2.31 -10.54 -5.32
CA GLY A 43 -1.46 -11.69 -5.10
C GLY A 43 0.01 -11.36 -5.00
N LEU A 44 0.35 -10.09 -5.02
CA LEU A 44 1.75 -9.67 -4.92
C LEU A 44 2.25 -9.68 -3.49
N LEU A 45 1.32 -9.53 -2.56
CA LEU A 45 1.66 -9.48 -1.14
C LEU A 45 0.67 -10.32 -0.36
N THR A 46 1.16 -10.90 0.74
CA THR A 46 0.25 -11.53 1.71
C THR A 46 -0.13 -10.48 2.73
N GLU A 47 -1.15 -10.80 3.52
CA GLU A 47 -1.59 -9.89 4.56
C GLU A 47 -0.45 -9.60 5.54
N GLU A 48 0.29 -10.63 5.86
CA GLU A 48 1.41 -10.50 6.77
C GLU A 48 2.47 -9.55 6.21
N GLN A 49 2.79 -9.74 4.94
CA GLN A 49 3.77 -8.88 4.29
C GLN A 49 3.30 -7.44 4.21
N PHE A 50 2.04 -7.25 3.87
CA PHE A 50 1.50 -5.90 3.81
C PHE A 50 1.57 -5.21 5.16
N ASN A 51 1.18 -5.93 6.20
CA ASN A 51 1.19 -5.35 7.54
C ASN A 51 2.59 -4.99 7.98
N GLU A 52 3.55 -5.79 7.58
CA GLU A 52 4.93 -5.54 7.94
C GLU A 52 5.48 -4.31 7.23
N ILE A 53 5.15 -4.19 5.95
CA ILE A 53 5.63 -3.06 5.15
C ILE A 53 4.94 -1.77 5.59
N VAL A 54 3.65 -1.85 5.85
CA VAL A 54 2.84 -0.68 6.15
C VAL A 54 2.49 -0.69 7.64
N ASP A 55 3.48 -0.84 8.46
CA ASP A 55 3.28 -0.85 9.90
C ASP A 55 3.13 0.58 10.39
N PRO A 56 1.99 0.92 10.99
CA PRO A 56 1.80 2.28 11.48
C PRO A 56 2.88 2.74 12.43
N LYS A 57 3.42 1.83 13.20
CA LYS A 57 4.47 2.18 14.14
C LYS A 57 5.76 2.58 13.44
N LYS A 58 6.04 1.93 12.31
CA LYS A 58 7.24 2.24 11.58
C LYS A 58 7.06 3.46 10.70
N MET A 59 5.83 3.69 10.24
CA MET A 59 5.57 4.77 9.33
C MET A 59 5.21 6.06 10.02
N ILE A 60 5.08 6.04 11.30
CA ILE A 60 4.69 7.16 12.02
C ILE A 60 5.65 8.22 11.92
N ALA A 61 5.20 9.18 11.33
CA ALA A 61 5.82 10.41 11.54
C ALA A 61 5.39 10.87 12.84
N PRO A 62 6.05 11.37 13.47
CA PRO A 62 5.71 11.83 14.74
C PRO A 62 4.56 12.77 14.80
N LYS A 63 4.09 12.62 14.86
CA LYS A 63 3.32 13.12 15.04
C LYS A 63 3.08 13.96 15.06
N GLU A 64 3.10 13.90 14.91
CA GLU A 64 2.77 14.42 14.73
C GLU A 64 2.53 14.74 14.92
#